data_81cca95d549e9db45b40ad36d1f857d2
#
_entry.id   81cca95d549e9db45b40ad36d1f857d2
#
_cell.length_a   1.000
_cell.length_b   1.000
_cell.length_c   1.000
_cell.angle_alpha   90.00
_cell.angle_beta   90.00
_cell.angle_gamma   90.00
#
_symmetry.space_group_name_H-M   'P 1'
#
loop_
_entity.id
_entity.type
_entity.pdbx_description
1 polymer ?
#
loop_
_entity_poly.entity_id
_entity_poly.type
_entity_poly.pdbx_seq_one_letter_code
_entity_poly.pdbx_strand_id
1 'polypeptide(L)'
;SNLSTVARERLDKVYHPLFLEIEPFLYKKVSLDDISPFLSKYYELENSHSLLIDPVLRQEIRWLEKPSALQENKYGYNQWFRICDQISKTYDKLCKQAHIPVRSISYRINYEQYHSKIRMIFACIWIELPAIAFFSLILGFLSTRLLIVAYMLFLLFLLKIFLDNL
;
A
#
# COMPACT_ATOMS: atom_id res chain seq x y z
N SER A 1 -15.47 0.58 22.63
CA SER A 1 -16.14 1.83 22.21
C SER A 1 -16.91 1.56 20.93
N ASN A 2 -18.03 2.27 20.71
CA ASN A 2 -18.89 2.11 19.52
C ASN A 2 -18.11 2.25 18.19
N LEU A 3 -17.07 3.08 18.17
CA LEU A 3 -16.23 3.27 16.98
C LEU A 3 -15.46 2.01 16.57
N SER A 4 -14.93 1.26 17.51
CA SER A 4 -14.23 0.00 17.23
C SER A 4 -15.18 -1.07 16.67
N THR A 5 -16.42 -1.13 17.19
CA THR A 5 -17.43 -2.08 16.71
C THR A 5 -17.85 -1.76 15.27
N VAL A 6 -18.13 -0.50 14.97
CA VAL A 6 -18.48 -0.06 13.60
C VAL A 6 -17.32 -0.28 12.63
N ALA A 7 -16.09 0.01 13.07
CA ALA A 7 -14.91 -0.23 12.23
C ALA A 7 -14.74 -1.71 11.92
N ARG A 8 -14.96 -2.59 12.91
CA ARG A 8 -14.89 -4.03 12.74
C ARG A 8 -15.97 -4.53 11.79
N GLU A 9 -17.20 -4.05 11.95
CA GLU A 9 -18.31 -4.43 11.05
C GLU A 9 -18.02 -4.02 9.60
N ARG A 10 -17.55 -2.79 9.36
CA ARG A 10 -17.14 -2.33 8.02
C ARG A 10 -15.99 -3.15 7.45
N LEU A 11 -15.03 -3.50 8.29
CA LEU A 11 -13.89 -4.32 7.90
C LEU A 11 -14.36 -5.71 7.48
N ASP A 12 -15.07 -6.41 8.34
CA ASP A 12 -15.45 -7.82 8.14
C ASP A 12 -16.44 -7.98 6.98
N LYS A 13 -17.43 -7.10 6.88
CA LYS A 13 -18.50 -7.23 5.88
C LYS A 13 -18.16 -6.66 4.51
N VAL A 14 -17.25 -5.68 4.42
CA VAL A 14 -17.00 -4.96 3.17
C VAL A 14 -15.51 -4.93 2.80
N TYR A 15 -14.67 -4.30 3.62
CA TYR A 15 -13.33 -3.96 3.17
C TYR A 15 -12.36 -5.13 3.16
N HIS A 16 -12.54 -6.13 4.03
CA HIS A 16 -11.72 -7.34 3.98
C HIS A 16 -12.02 -8.20 2.75
N PRO A 17 -13.29 -8.52 2.42
CA PRO A 17 -13.61 -9.22 1.18
C PRO A 17 -13.13 -8.47 -0.07
N LEU A 18 -13.34 -7.15 -0.15
CA LEU A 18 -12.85 -6.36 -1.28
C LEU A 18 -11.32 -6.33 -1.38
N PHE A 19 -10.66 -6.24 -0.22
CA PHE A 19 -9.20 -6.23 -0.19
C PHE A 19 -8.60 -7.55 -0.70
N LEU A 20 -9.17 -8.69 -0.34
CA LEU A 20 -8.71 -9.99 -0.82
C LEU A 20 -8.80 -10.11 -2.35
N GLU A 21 -9.85 -9.55 -2.96
CA GLU A 21 -10.00 -9.56 -4.43
C GLU A 21 -8.98 -8.67 -5.14
N ILE A 22 -8.63 -7.51 -4.55
CA ILE A 22 -7.68 -6.60 -5.19
C ILE A 22 -6.22 -6.89 -4.86
N GLU A 23 -5.92 -7.59 -3.77
CA GLU A 23 -4.55 -7.76 -3.28
C GLU A 23 -3.59 -8.33 -4.33
N PRO A 24 -3.95 -9.35 -5.14
CA PRO A 24 -3.07 -9.88 -6.19
C PRO A 24 -2.78 -8.89 -7.31
N PHE A 25 -3.66 -7.89 -7.49
CA PHE A 25 -3.63 -6.92 -8.58
C PHE A 25 -3.31 -5.49 -8.13
N LEU A 26 -2.90 -5.31 -6.86
CA LEU A 26 -2.57 -3.99 -6.32
C LEU A 26 -1.50 -3.31 -7.16
N TYR A 27 -1.88 -2.14 -7.72
CA TYR A 27 -1.00 -1.28 -8.54
C TYR A 27 -0.38 -1.95 -9.78
N LYS A 28 -0.93 -3.09 -10.22
CA LYS A 28 -0.52 -3.74 -11.47
C LYS A 28 -1.38 -3.25 -12.63
N LYS A 29 -0.85 -3.39 -13.84
CA LYS A 29 -1.64 -3.21 -15.06
C LYS A 29 -2.64 -4.35 -15.15
N VAL A 30 -3.90 -4.01 -15.32
CA VAL A 30 -5.01 -4.97 -15.37
C VAL A 30 -5.88 -4.71 -16.59
N SER A 31 -6.51 -5.76 -17.08
CA SER A 31 -7.63 -5.69 -18.02
C SER A 31 -8.97 -5.68 -17.26
N LEU A 32 -10.06 -5.41 -17.95
CA LEU A 32 -11.40 -5.52 -17.34
C LEU A 32 -11.72 -6.95 -16.92
N ASP A 33 -11.23 -7.95 -17.67
CA ASP A 33 -11.43 -9.36 -17.34
C ASP A 33 -10.71 -9.75 -16.04
N ASP A 34 -9.49 -9.23 -15.81
CA ASP A 34 -8.72 -9.48 -14.58
C ASP A 34 -9.43 -8.96 -13.32
N ILE A 35 -10.15 -7.84 -13.43
CA ILE A 35 -10.85 -7.21 -12.30
C ILE A 35 -12.35 -7.56 -12.23
N SER A 36 -12.85 -8.37 -13.14
CA SER A 36 -14.25 -8.82 -13.16
C SER A 36 -14.70 -9.50 -11.86
N PRO A 37 -13.89 -10.39 -11.21
CA PRO A 37 -14.25 -10.95 -9.91
C PRO A 37 -14.41 -9.88 -8.83
N PHE A 38 -13.51 -8.90 -8.79
CA PHE A 38 -13.59 -7.77 -7.88
C PHE A 38 -14.86 -6.95 -8.10
N LEU A 39 -15.20 -6.62 -9.35
CA LEU A 39 -16.41 -5.86 -9.67
C LEU A 39 -17.68 -6.62 -9.27
N SER A 40 -17.73 -7.93 -9.57
CA SER A 40 -18.84 -8.80 -9.16
C SER A 40 -19.01 -8.78 -7.63
N LYS A 41 -17.90 -8.94 -6.89
CA LYS A 41 -17.92 -8.89 -5.44
C LYS A 41 -18.32 -7.53 -4.89
N TYR A 42 -17.86 -6.44 -5.52
CA TYR A 42 -18.24 -5.10 -5.12
C TYR A 42 -19.77 -4.88 -5.27
N TYR A 43 -20.37 -5.25 -6.38
CA TYR A 43 -21.82 -5.06 -6.59
C TYR A 43 -22.65 -5.93 -5.64
N GLU A 44 -22.22 -7.16 -5.34
CA GLU A 44 -22.84 -8.00 -4.30
C GLU A 44 -22.86 -7.27 -2.95
N LEU A 45 -21.72 -6.70 -2.55
CA LEU A 45 -21.58 -5.99 -1.28
C LEU A 45 -22.30 -4.63 -1.29
N GLU A 46 -22.33 -3.93 -2.41
CA GLU A 46 -23.10 -2.68 -2.55
C GLU A 46 -24.60 -2.93 -2.36
N ASN A 47 -25.13 -4.03 -2.89
CA ASN A 47 -26.54 -4.38 -2.73
C ASN A 47 -26.87 -4.78 -1.28
N SER A 48 -25.98 -5.49 -0.59
CA SER A 48 -26.23 -6.00 0.77
C SER A 48 -25.82 -5.04 1.88
N HIS A 49 -24.77 -4.23 1.68
CA HIS A 49 -24.11 -3.41 2.70
C HIS A 49 -23.81 -1.97 2.24
N SER A 50 -24.68 -1.36 1.47
CA SER A 50 -24.45 -0.04 0.85
C SER A 50 -24.06 1.05 1.85
N LEU A 51 -24.63 1.06 3.06
CA LEU A 51 -24.34 2.06 4.10
C LEU A 51 -22.92 1.96 4.67
N LEU A 52 -22.26 0.81 4.54
CA LEU A 52 -20.90 0.58 5.04
C LEU A 52 -19.82 0.95 4.01
N ILE A 53 -20.21 1.16 2.74
CA ILE A 53 -19.30 1.53 1.65
C ILE A 53 -19.10 3.04 1.62
N ASP A 54 -17.83 3.45 1.49
CA ASP A 54 -17.46 4.86 1.34
C ASP A 54 -18.05 5.43 0.04
N PRO A 55 -18.75 6.58 0.09
CA PRO A 55 -19.28 7.23 -1.12
C PRO A 55 -18.20 7.55 -2.16
N VAL A 56 -16.98 7.87 -1.74
CA VAL A 56 -15.83 8.11 -2.65
C VAL A 56 -15.49 6.84 -3.42
N LEU A 57 -15.40 5.68 -2.75
CA LEU A 57 -15.15 4.41 -3.43
C LEU A 57 -16.24 4.10 -4.46
N ARG A 58 -17.48 4.37 -4.13
CA ARG A 58 -18.63 4.18 -5.03
C ARG A 58 -18.50 5.05 -6.28
N GLN A 59 -18.08 6.29 -6.12
CA GLN A 59 -17.83 7.20 -7.25
C GLN A 59 -16.67 6.71 -8.12
N GLU A 60 -15.56 6.29 -7.52
CA GLU A 60 -14.38 5.81 -8.25
C GLU A 60 -14.70 4.55 -9.07
N ILE A 61 -15.54 3.64 -8.55
CA ILE A 61 -15.94 2.43 -9.28
C ILE A 61 -16.86 2.77 -10.47
N ARG A 62 -17.79 3.70 -10.32
CA ARG A 62 -18.61 4.17 -11.47
C ARG A 62 -17.76 4.79 -12.58
N TRP A 63 -16.63 5.40 -12.22
CA TRP A 63 -15.71 5.94 -13.22
C TRP A 63 -14.91 4.86 -13.94
N LEU A 64 -14.76 3.68 -13.33
CA LEU A 64 -14.09 2.54 -13.95
C LEU A 64 -14.87 1.99 -15.16
N GLU A 65 -16.17 2.24 -15.26
CA GLU A 65 -17.00 1.85 -16.39
C GLU A 65 -16.71 2.66 -17.68
N LYS A 66 -15.95 3.76 -17.57
CA LYS A 66 -15.57 4.56 -18.74
C LYS A 66 -14.49 3.88 -19.57
N PRO A 67 -14.56 3.91 -20.91
CA PRO A 67 -13.58 3.23 -21.78
C PRO A 67 -12.12 3.62 -21.56
N SER A 68 -11.88 4.85 -21.08
CA SER A 68 -10.53 5.36 -20.80
C SER A 68 -10.05 5.13 -19.37
N ALA A 69 -10.84 4.46 -18.53
CA ALA A 69 -10.56 4.36 -17.09
C ALA A 69 -9.25 3.63 -16.75
N LEU A 70 -8.90 2.62 -17.54
CA LEU A 70 -7.66 1.84 -17.35
C LEU A 70 -6.45 2.44 -18.07
N GLN A 71 -6.62 3.51 -18.85
CA GLN A 71 -5.50 4.21 -19.47
C GLN A 71 -4.72 5.01 -18.42
N GLU A 72 -3.41 4.87 -18.45
CA GLU A 72 -2.52 5.63 -17.58
C GLU A 72 -2.46 7.09 -18.04
N ASN A 73 -2.52 8.01 -17.09
CA ASN A 73 -2.24 9.42 -17.35
C ASN A 73 -0.74 9.64 -17.50
N LYS A 74 -0.31 10.87 -17.82
CA LYS A 74 1.10 11.26 -17.96
C LYS A 74 2.01 10.96 -16.76
N TYR A 75 1.42 10.61 -15.60
CA TYR A 75 2.12 10.24 -14.37
C TYR A 75 2.09 8.73 -14.08
N GLY A 76 1.65 7.89 -15.04
CA GLY A 76 1.50 6.45 -14.85
C GLY A 76 0.40 6.06 -13.86
N TYR A 77 -0.63 6.90 -13.73
CA TYR A 77 -1.72 6.70 -12.78
C TYR A 77 -3.05 6.54 -13.52
N ASN A 78 -3.80 5.50 -13.22
CA ASN A 78 -5.10 5.22 -13.81
C ASN A 78 -6.20 5.09 -12.75
N GLN A 79 -7.43 4.89 -13.18
CA GLN A 79 -8.59 4.76 -12.29
C GLN A 79 -8.49 3.55 -11.36
N TRP A 80 -7.94 2.43 -11.85
CA TRP A 80 -7.70 1.24 -11.03
C TRP A 80 -6.79 1.53 -9.84
N PHE A 81 -5.72 2.29 -10.04
CA PHE A 81 -4.79 2.66 -8.95
C PHE A 81 -5.46 3.53 -7.88
N ARG A 82 -6.44 4.37 -8.26
CA ARG A 82 -7.23 5.15 -7.29
C ARG A 82 -8.08 4.24 -6.43
N ILE A 83 -8.73 3.25 -7.02
CA ILE A 83 -9.53 2.25 -6.31
C ILE A 83 -8.63 1.44 -5.36
N CYS A 84 -7.48 0.97 -5.85
CA CYS A 84 -6.48 0.28 -5.02
C CYS A 84 -6.05 1.14 -3.81
N ASP A 85 -5.75 2.41 -4.03
CA ASP A 85 -5.37 3.36 -2.97
C ASP A 85 -6.49 3.54 -1.95
N GLN A 86 -7.73 3.74 -2.42
CA GLN A 86 -8.89 3.97 -1.57
C GLN A 86 -9.20 2.74 -0.70
N ILE A 87 -9.27 1.55 -1.29
CA ILE A 87 -9.56 0.32 -0.55
C ILE A 87 -8.40 0.01 0.42
N SER A 88 -7.16 0.05 -0.05
CA SER A 88 -5.98 -0.26 0.75
C SER A 88 -5.82 0.66 1.97
N LYS A 89 -6.01 1.98 1.80
CA LYS A 89 -5.95 2.95 2.89
C LYS A 89 -7.10 2.79 3.88
N THR A 90 -8.31 2.56 3.37
CA THR A 90 -9.49 2.36 4.23
C THR A 90 -9.37 1.06 5.00
N TYR A 91 -8.92 -0.03 4.39
CA TYR A 91 -8.64 -1.30 5.04
C TYR A 91 -7.67 -1.14 6.21
N ASP A 92 -6.49 -0.53 5.97
CA ASP A 92 -5.51 -0.31 7.03
C ASP A 92 -6.02 0.61 8.15
N LYS A 93 -6.80 1.65 7.80
CA LYS A 93 -7.43 2.53 8.78
C LYS A 93 -8.43 1.76 9.66
N LEU A 94 -9.28 0.92 9.06
CA LEU A 94 -10.26 0.11 9.78
C LEU A 94 -9.57 -0.95 10.66
N CYS A 95 -8.50 -1.60 10.18
CA CYS A 95 -7.70 -2.50 11.01
C CYS A 95 -7.18 -1.79 12.27
N LYS A 96 -6.60 -0.59 12.14
CA LYS A 96 -6.14 0.20 13.29
C LYS A 96 -7.27 0.51 14.26
N GLN A 97 -8.44 0.95 13.76
CA GLN A 97 -9.60 1.28 14.58
C GLN A 97 -10.22 0.07 15.26
N ALA A 98 -10.15 -1.10 14.62
CA ALA A 98 -10.62 -2.38 15.17
C ALA A 98 -9.58 -3.09 16.06
N HIS A 99 -8.40 -2.49 16.28
CA HIS A 99 -7.27 -3.08 17.00
C HIS A 99 -6.79 -4.41 16.39
N ILE A 100 -6.85 -4.52 15.05
CA ILE A 100 -6.34 -5.65 14.29
C ILE A 100 -4.97 -5.28 13.71
N PRO A 101 -4.01 -6.23 13.64
CA PRO A 101 -2.71 -5.97 13.04
C PRO A 101 -2.83 -5.41 11.61
N VAL A 102 -2.09 -4.35 11.33
CA VAL A 102 -2.01 -3.74 9.99
C VAL A 102 -0.84 -4.34 9.25
N ARG A 103 -0.94 -4.41 7.94
CA ARG A 103 0.17 -4.87 7.07
C ARG A 103 1.44 -4.06 7.36
N SER A 104 2.53 -4.75 7.66
CA SER A 104 3.83 -4.11 7.90
C SER A 104 4.37 -3.47 6.62
N ILE A 105 5.32 -2.55 6.77
CA ILE A 105 6.02 -1.95 5.62
C ILE A 105 6.79 -3.04 4.85
N SER A 106 7.45 -3.95 5.57
CA SER A 106 8.17 -5.09 4.96
C SER A 106 7.23 -5.99 4.15
N TYR A 107 6.03 -6.29 4.67
CA TYR A 107 5.02 -7.03 3.92
C TYR A 107 4.67 -6.33 2.60
N ARG A 108 4.43 -5.02 2.65
CA ARG A 108 4.08 -4.25 1.45
C ARG A 108 5.22 -4.19 0.42
N ILE A 109 6.47 -4.15 0.88
CA ILE A 109 7.64 -4.19 -0.01
C ILE A 109 7.73 -5.56 -0.69
N ASN A 110 7.66 -6.64 0.09
CA ASN A 110 7.79 -8.01 -0.40
C ASN A 110 6.69 -8.40 -1.42
N TYR A 111 5.50 -7.79 -1.28
CA TYR A 111 4.37 -8.03 -2.19
C TYR A 111 4.14 -6.90 -3.19
N GLU A 112 5.13 -6.00 -3.37
CA GLU A 112 5.09 -4.88 -4.33
C GLU A 112 3.85 -3.99 -4.20
N GLN A 113 3.32 -3.82 -2.99
CA GLN A 113 2.09 -3.09 -2.70
C GLN A 113 2.28 -1.56 -2.65
N TYR A 114 3.07 -1.02 -3.58
CA TYR A 114 3.29 0.42 -3.76
C TYR A 114 3.01 0.81 -5.21
N HIS A 115 2.23 1.87 -5.40
CA HIS A 115 1.91 2.35 -6.75
C HIS A 115 3.11 2.99 -7.47
N SER A 116 4.18 3.30 -6.78
CA SER A 116 5.38 3.93 -7.36
C SER A 116 6.64 3.42 -6.69
N LYS A 117 7.67 3.16 -7.51
CA LYS A 117 9.00 2.75 -7.03
C LYS A 117 9.59 3.78 -6.05
N ILE A 118 9.33 5.07 -6.25
CA ILE A 118 9.79 6.14 -5.36
C ILE A 118 9.22 5.96 -3.95
N ARG A 119 7.92 5.68 -3.82
CA ARG A 119 7.30 5.43 -2.50
C ARG A 119 7.84 4.17 -1.83
N MET A 120 8.12 3.14 -2.61
CA MET A 120 8.77 1.91 -2.11
C MET A 120 10.17 2.22 -1.57
N ILE A 121 10.98 3.00 -2.30
CA ILE A 121 12.31 3.43 -1.86
C ILE A 121 12.22 4.21 -0.54
N PHE A 122 11.32 5.18 -0.43
CA PHE A 122 11.12 5.91 0.83
C PHE A 122 10.71 5.00 1.99
N ALA A 123 9.88 3.97 1.72
CA ALA A 123 9.51 2.99 2.73
C ALA A 123 10.71 2.14 3.17
N CYS A 124 11.58 1.72 2.25
CA CYS A 124 12.83 1.03 2.56
C CYS A 124 13.76 1.91 3.42
N ILE A 125 13.97 3.18 3.02
CA ILE A 125 14.79 4.12 3.78
C ILE A 125 14.22 4.29 5.21
N TRP A 126 12.89 4.38 5.35
CA TRP A 126 12.25 4.54 6.64
C TRP A 126 12.47 3.36 7.59
N ILE A 127 12.50 2.13 7.06
CA ILE A 127 12.82 0.92 7.85
C ILE A 127 14.28 0.96 8.32
N GLU A 128 15.19 1.39 7.46
CA GLU A 128 16.62 1.38 7.74
C GLU A 128 17.08 2.58 8.61
N LEU A 129 16.27 3.61 8.74
CA LEU A 129 16.58 4.84 9.47
C LEU A 129 17.03 4.60 10.93
N PRO A 130 16.38 3.71 11.72
CA PRO A 130 16.85 3.39 13.08
C PRO A 130 18.21 2.71 13.09
N ALA A 131 18.48 1.81 12.14
CA ALA A 131 19.78 1.16 12.02
C ALA A 131 20.86 2.17 11.65
N ILE A 132 20.60 3.07 10.70
CA ILE A 132 21.49 4.17 10.31
C ILE A 132 21.82 5.04 11.52
N ALA A 133 20.81 5.46 12.29
CA ALA A 133 20.98 6.29 13.47
C ALA A 133 21.84 5.58 14.55
N PHE A 134 21.58 4.30 14.79
CA PHE A 134 22.32 3.49 15.74
C PHE A 134 23.80 3.35 15.33
N PHE A 135 24.08 3.00 14.07
CA PHE A 135 25.45 2.92 13.56
C PHE A 135 26.16 4.28 13.58
N SER A 136 25.46 5.36 13.26
CA SER A 136 26.02 6.72 13.34
C SER A 136 26.42 7.11 14.76
N LEU A 137 25.65 6.71 15.77
CA LEU A 137 25.99 6.92 17.18
C LEU A 137 27.23 6.14 17.59
N ILE A 138 27.33 4.84 17.23
CA ILE A 138 28.50 4.03 17.53
C ILE A 138 29.75 4.61 16.85
N LEU A 139 29.64 5.01 15.59
CA LEU A 139 30.74 5.56 14.81
C LEU A 139 31.12 6.98 15.22
N GLY A 140 30.22 7.72 15.88
CA GLY A 140 30.50 9.04 16.46
C GLY A 140 31.54 8.97 17.59
N PHE A 141 31.76 7.79 18.20
CA PHE A 141 32.84 7.52 19.16
C PHE A 141 34.14 7.09 18.49
N LEU A 142 34.12 6.74 17.20
CA LEU A 142 35.31 6.40 16.40
C LEU A 142 35.78 7.63 15.61
N SER A 143 37.07 7.72 15.29
CA SER A 143 37.62 8.91 14.60
C SER A 143 36.82 9.31 13.34
N THR A 144 36.67 10.61 13.09
CA THR A 144 35.90 11.18 11.97
C THR A 144 36.24 10.61 10.59
N ARG A 145 37.46 10.11 10.36
CA ARG A 145 37.89 9.48 9.10
C ARG A 145 37.24 8.09 8.89
N LEU A 146 37.09 7.29 9.95
CA LEU A 146 36.39 6.00 9.90
C LEU A 146 34.88 6.17 9.66
N LEU A 147 34.27 7.26 10.13
CA LEU A 147 32.89 7.61 9.93
C LEU A 147 32.53 7.77 8.44
N ILE A 148 33.37 8.48 7.69
CA ILE A 148 33.14 8.72 6.24
C ILE A 148 33.21 7.40 5.46
N VAL A 149 34.21 6.55 5.74
CA VAL A 149 34.36 5.26 5.07
C VAL A 149 33.19 4.32 5.38
N ALA A 150 32.77 4.24 6.64
CA ALA A 150 31.64 3.41 7.05
C ALA A 150 30.31 3.90 6.47
N TYR A 151 30.10 5.22 6.36
CA TYR A 151 28.93 5.79 5.71
C TYR A 151 28.87 5.46 4.21
N MET A 152 30.02 5.55 3.52
CA MET A 152 30.11 5.16 2.11
C MET A 152 29.85 3.67 1.89
N LEU A 153 30.40 2.80 2.75
CA LEU A 153 30.13 1.35 2.70
C LEU A 153 28.66 1.04 2.97
N PHE A 154 28.03 1.75 3.88
CA PHE A 154 26.61 1.59 4.20
C PHE A 154 25.72 2.03 3.02
N LEU A 155 26.04 3.15 2.35
CA LEU A 155 25.33 3.58 1.14
C LEU A 155 25.47 2.56 0.00
N LEU A 156 26.68 1.98 -0.18
CA LEU A 156 26.92 0.92 -1.16
C LEU A 156 26.11 -0.36 -0.83
N PHE A 157 25.99 -0.70 0.45
CA PHE A 157 25.18 -1.84 0.92
C PHE A 157 23.69 -1.61 0.62
N LEU A 158 23.16 -0.42 0.90
CA LEU A 158 21.79 -0.06 0.55
C LEU A 158 21.55 -0.08 -0.97
N LEU A 159 22.50 0.43 -1.75
CA LEU A 159 22.44 0.40 -3.21
C LEU A 159 22.42 -1.03 -3.73
N LYS A 160 23.21 -1.93 -3.15
CA LYS A 160 23.23 -3.35 -3.50
C LYS A 160 21.88 -4.00 -3.22
N ILE A 161 21.30 -3.83 -2.01
CA ILE A 161 19.97 -4.35 -1.67
C ILE A 161 18.93 -3.83 -2.66
N PHE A 162 19.05 -2.57 -3.06
CA PHE A 162 18.15 -1.96 -4.04
C PHE A 162 18.27 -2.60 -5.43
N LEU A 163 19.51 -2.86 -5.89
CA LEU A 163 19.77 -3.50 -7.18
C LEU A 163 19.37 -4.97 -7.20
N ASP A 164 19.54 -5.69 -6.10
CA ASP A 164 19.16 -7.10 -5.95
C ASP A 164 17.63 -7.29 -5.91
N ASN A 165 16.85 -6.20 -5.66
CA ASN A 165 15.38 -6.19 -5.61
C ASN A 165 14.73 -5.44 -6.80
N LEU A 166 15.52 -5.08 -7.83
CA LEU A 166 15.07 -4.53 -9.12
C LEU A 166 14.92 -5.62 -10.17
#